data_4b6cd08617cd301dc88291935c226041
#
_entry.id   4b6cd08617cd301dc88291935c226041
#
_cell.length_a   1.000
_cell.length_b   1.000
_cell.length_c   1.000
_cell.angle_alpha   90.00
_cell.angle_beta   90.00
_cell.angle_gamma   90.00
#
_symmetry.space_group_name_H-M   'P 1'
#
loop_
_entity.id
_entity.type
_entity.pdbx_description
1 polymer ?
#
loop_
_entity_poly.entity_id
_entity_poly.type
_entity_poly.pdbx_seq_one_letter_code
_entity_poly.pdbx_strand_id
1 'polypeptide(L)'
;MRERGRVLSAPTAGGGGWRLVLGHSAELSARLEVGASLAVAGVCLTVTELAPDRSTVEVSPETMRRTRFGELRRGDEVNLEPALRVGDALGGHWVQGHVDATIRVA
;
A
#
# COMPACT_ATOMS: atom_id res chain seq x y z
N MET A 1 -11.23 -4.90 -5.38
CA MET A 1 -11.46 -5.25 -3.98
C MET A 1 -11.02 -4.11 -3.08
N ARG A 2 -11.78 -3.85 -2.05
CA ARG A 2 -11.46 -2.78 -1.11
C ARG A 2 -11.81 -3.27 0.29
N GLU A 3 -10.93 -3.04 1.23
CA GLU A 3 -11.24 -3.41 2.59
C GLU A 3 -10.57 -2.45 3.55
N ARG A 4 -11.06 -2.43 4.77
CA ARG A 4 -10.49 -1.59 5.81
C ARG A 4 -9.51 -2.40 6.61
N GLY A 5 -8.26 -1.95 6.62
CA GLY A 5 -7.23 -2.61 7.41
C GLY A 5 -6.94 -1.84 8.67
N ARG A 6 -6.04 -2.38 9.46
CA ARG A 6 -5.68 -1.80 10.73
C ARG A 6 -4.18 -1.66 10.83
N VAL A 7 -3.73 -0.52 11.31
CA VAL A 7 -2.31 -0.30 11.53
C VAL A 7 -1.87 -1.16 12.71
N LEU A 8 -0.93 -2.07 12.47
CA LEU A 8 -0.41 -2.94 13.51
C LEU A 8 0.84 -2.36 14.13
N SER A 9 1.57 -1.55 13.40
CA SER A 9 2.77 -0.91 13.88
C SER A 9 2.87 0.46 13.22
N ALA A 10 3.04 1.48 14.03
CA ALA A 10 3.22 2.83 13.51
C ALA A 10 4.44 2.86 12.59
N PRO A 11 4.50 3.83 11.66
CA PRO A 11 5.65 3.88 10.76
C PRO A 11 6.97 3.92 11.52
N THR A 12 7.90 3.08 11.09
CA THR A 12 9.20 2.95 11.72
C THR A 12 10.26 3.17 10.66
N ALA A 13 11.24 4.02 10.95
CA ALA A 13 12.31 4.32 10.02
C ALA A 13 13.21 3.12 9.82
N GLY A 14 13.68 2.91 8.59
CA GLY A 14 14.61 1.84 8.30
C GLY A 14 14.82 1.72 6.80
N GLY A 15 16.00 1.29 6.41
CA GLY A 15 16.28 0.99 5.02
C GLY A 15 16.11 2.15 4.06
N GLY A 16 16.32 3.37 4.52
CA GLY A 16 16.20 4.52 3.65
C GLY A 16 14.80 5.07 3.52
N GLY A 17 13.85 4.50 4.23
CA GLY A 17 12.48 4.97 4.23
C GLY A 17 11.80 4.58 5.52
N TRP A 18 10.50 4.30 5.43
CA TRP A 18 9.71 3.94 6.60
C TRP A 18 8.95 2.67 6.30
N ARG A 19 8.68 1.90 7.32
CA ARG A 19 7.90 0.67 7.20
C ARG A 19 6.61 0.82 7.97
N LEU A 20 5.54 0.32 7.38
CA LEU A 20 4.21 0.37 7.98
C LEU A 20 3.63 -1.04 7.90
N VAL A 21 3.18 -1.57 9.03
CA VAL A 21 2.61 -2.92 9.08
C VAL A 21 1.11 -2.79 9.19
N LEU A 22 0.40 -3.48 8.30
CA LEU A 22 -1.04 -3.39 8.19
C LEU A 22 -1.66 -4.77 8.35
N GLY A 23 -2.68 -4.85 9.20
CA GLY A 23 -3.45 -6.07 9.37
C GLY A 23 -4.65 -6.06 8.44
N HIS A 24 -4.96 -7.21 7.86
CA HIS A 24 -6.09 -7.32 6.96
C HIS A 24 -6.48 -8.79 6.81
N SER A 25 -7.46 -9.05 5.97
CA SER A 25 -7.97 -10.39 5.77
C SER A 25 -7.00 -11.26 4.99
N ALA A 26 -7.16 -12.56 5.15
CA ALA A 26 -6.40 -13.51 4.34
C ALA A 26 -6.78 -13.39 2.88
N GLU A 27 -8.00 -12.99 2.61
CA GLU A 27 -8.47 -12.82 1.25
C GLU A 27 -7.69 -11.73 0.53
N LEU A 28 -7.45 -10.61 1.21
CA LEU A 28 -6.64 -9.56 0.62
C LEU A 28 -5.20 -10.02 0.47
N SER A 29 -4.69 -10.73 1.47
CA SER A 29 -3.32 -11.23 1.40
C SER A 29 -3.12 -12.12 0.18
N ALA A 30 -4.12 -12.91 -0.17
CA ALA A 30 -4.04 -13.80 -1.32
C ALA A 30 -3.97 -13.04 -2.64
N ARG A 31 -4.35 -11.79 -2.64
CA ARG A 31 -4.30 -10.96 -3.85
C ARG A 31 -3.03 -10.14 -3.96
N LEU A 32 -2.16 -10.25 -2.98
CA LEU A 32 -0.92 -9.48 -2.94
C LEU A 32 0.27 -10.40 -3.09
N GLU A 33 1.40 -9.82 -3.42
CA GLU A 33 2.68 -10.52 -3.39
C GLU A 33 3.75 -9.51 -3.11
N VAL A 34 4.89 -9.96 -2.65
CA VAL A 34 6.00 -9.07 -2.37
C VAL A 34 6.39 -8.37 -3.67
N GLY A 35 6.52 -7.06 -3.59
CA GLY A 35 6.80 -6.24 -4.77
C GLY A 35 5.56 -5.64 -5.38
N ALA A 36 4.37 -6.09 -4.98
CA ALA A 36 3.14 -5.55 -5.52
C ALA A 36 2.85 -4.19 -4.90
N SER A 37 1.95 -3.46 -5.53
CA SER A 37 1.50 -2.17 -5.01
C SER A 37 0.20 -2.35 -4.27
N LEU A 38 0.10 -1.66 -3.14
CA LEU A 38 -1.10 -1.67 -2.33
C LEU A 38 -1.47 -0.21 -2.07
N ALA A 39 -2.71 0.14 -2.39
CA ALA A 39 -3.19 1.49 -2.09
C ALA A 39 -3.61 1.54 -0.63
N VAL A 40 -2.96 2.39 0.13
CA VAL A 40 -3.21 2.56 1.56
C VAL A 40 -3.73 3.99 1.73
N ALA A 41 -4.98 4.11 2.14
CA ALA A 41 -5.64 5.42 2.26
C ALA A 41 -5.46 6.24 0.97
N GLY A 42 -5.51 5.55 -0.18
CA GLY A 42 -5.41 6.19 -1.47
C GLY A 42 -4.01 6.41 -1.99
N VAL A 43 -2.99 6.00 -1.24
CA VAL A 43 -1.59 6.20 -1.66
C VAL A 43 -0.98 4.84 -1.97
N CYS A 44 -0.40 4.71 -3.17
CA CYS A 44 0.19 3.44 -3.58
C CYS A 44 1.54 3.23 -2.92
N LEU A 45 1.68 2.11 -2.22
CA LEU A 45 2.91 1.75 -1.54
C LEU A 45 3.32 0.35 -1.96
N THR A 46 4.59 0.05 -1.80
CA THR A 46 5.12 -1.24 -2.22
C THR A 46 5.13 -2.23 -1.06
N VAL A 47 4.61 -3.43 -1.31
CA VAL A 47 4.60 -4.50 -0.32
C VAL A 47 6.00 -5.10 -0.25
N THR A 48 6.61 -5.10 0.93
CA THR A 48 7.93 -5.66 1.13
C THR A 48 7.90 -6.99 1.87
N GLU A 49 6.86 -7.22 2.66
CA GLU A 49 6.70 -8.48 3.37
C GLU A 49 5.22 -8.83 3.39
N LEU A 50 4.93 -10.11 3.40
CA LEU A 50 3.54 -10.55 3.31
C LEU A 50 3.34 -11.78 4.18
N ALA A 51 2.27 -11.76 4.97
CA ALA A 51 1.83 -12.89 5.79
C ALA A 51 0.35 -13.09 5.53
N PRO A 52 -0.23 -14.20 5.99
CA PRO A 52 -1.63 -14.48 5.68
C PRO A 52 -2.60 -13.43 6.20
N ASP A 53 -2.23 -12.71 7.27
CA ASP A 53 -3.16 -11.77 7.87
C ASP A 53 -2.61 -10.35 7.92
N ARG A 54 -1.47 -10.09 7.26
CA ARG A 54 -0.88 -8.76 7.32
C ARG A 54 0.11 -8.56 6.19
N SER A 55 0.45 -7.30 5.96
CA SER A 55 1.48 -6.97 5.00
C SER A 55 2.30 -5.80 5.54
N THR A 56 3.54 -5.74 5.12
CA THR A 56 4.42 -4.62 5.42
C THR A 56 4.65 -3.85 4.13
N VAL A 57 4.46 -2.55 4.20
CA VAL A 57 4.68 -1.69 3.04
C VAL A 57 5.75 -0.68 3.36
N GLU A 58 6.43 -0.24 2.31
CA GLU A 58 7.49 0.74 2.45
C GLU A 58 6.96 2.10 2.05
N VAL A 59 7.29 3.11 2.86
CA VAL A 59 6.88 4.49 2.61
C VAL A 59 8.13 5.32 2.42
N SER A 60 8.26 5.97 1.28
CA SER A 60 9.44 6.78 1.01
C SER A 60 9.41 8.04 1.89
N PRO A 61 10.59 8.66 2.13
CA PRO A 61 10.61 9.90 2.89
C PRO A 61 9.75 10.99 2.27
N GLU A 62 9.71 11.04 0.95
CA GLU A 62 8.89 12.05 0.28
C GLU A 62 7.42 11.82 0.55
N THR A 63 6.99 10.56 0.48
CA THR A 63 5.59 10.23 0.77
C THR A 63 5.25 10.56 2.22
N MET A 64 6.18 10.32 3.14
CA MET A 64 5.95 10.68 4.54
C MET A 64 5.76 12.18 4.70
N ARG A 65 6.47 12.98 3.92
CA ARG A 65 6.34 14.41 4.01
C ARG A 65 5.06 14.95 3.38
N ARG A 66 4.54 14.21 2.39
CA ARG A 66 3.38 14.68 1.64
C ARG A 66 2.06 14.12 2.13
N THR A 67 2.10 13.20 3.07
CA THR A 67 0.91 12.56 3.56
C THR A 67 0.87 12.66 5.08
N ARG A 68 -0.21 12.12 5.65
CA ARG A 68 -0.33 12.07 7.10
C ARG A 68 0.07 10.72 7.66
N PHE A 69 0.83 9.95 6.90
CA PHE A 69 1.22 8.63 7.38
C PHE A 69 2.04 8.70 8.66
N GLY A 70 2.78 9.77 8.86
CA GLY A 70 3.53 9.93 10.10
C GLY A 70 2.66 10.05 11.34
N GLU A 71 1.37 10.32 11.15
CA GLU A 71 0.44 10.44 12.27
C GLU A 71 -0.28 9.13 12.56
N LEU A 72 -0.06 8.10 11.76
CA LEU A 72 -0.72 6.84 11.99
C LEU A 72 -0.20 6.17 13.23
N ARG A 73 -1.11 5.55 13.97
CA ARG A 73 -0.76 4.86 15.20
C ARG A 73 -1.37 3.48 15.18
N ARG A 74 -0.78 2.61 15.99
CA ARG A 74 -1.30 1.27 16.14
C ARG A 74 -2.78 1.34 16.49
N GLY A 75 -3.57 0.58 15.76
CA GLY A 75 -5.01 0.53 15.95
C GLY A 75 -5.81 1.39 15.02
N ASP A 76 -5.16 2.33 14.31
CA ASP A 76 -5.87 3.16 13.35
C ASP A 76 -6.35 2.29 12.19
N GLU A 77 -7.47 2.69 11.60
CA GLU A 77 -8.00 2.00 10.44
C GLU A 77 -7.70 2.78 9.18
N VAL A 78 -7.39 2.06 8.11
CA VAL A 78 -7.10 2.68 6.82
C VAL A 78 -7.75 1.83 5.74
N ASN A 79 -8.13 2.47 4.66
CA ASN A 79 -8.66 1.74 3.51
C ASN A 79 -7.52 1.12 2.73
N LEU A 80 -7.70 -0.14 2.35
CA LEU A 80 -6.70 -0.89 1.59
C LEU A 80 -7.32 -1.37 0.30
N GLU A 81 -6.55 -1.31 -0.77
CA GLU A 81 -7.03 -1.75 -2.07
C GLU A 81 -5.83 -2.20 -2.90
N PRO A 82 -5.83 -3.46 -3.39
CA PRO A 82 -4.73 -3.88 -4.26
C PRO A 82 -4.76 -3.06 -5.53
N ALA A 83 -3.59 -2.60 -5.94
CA ALA A 83 -3.49 -1.85 -7.18
C ALA A 83 -3.66 -2.80 -8.35
N LEU A 84 -4.18 -2.28 -9.45
CA LEU A 84 -4.31 -3.07 -10.65
C LEU A 84 -2.93 -3.37 -11.21
N ARG A 85 -2.78 -4.57 -11.73
CA ARG A 85 -1.55 -4.92 -12.40
C ARG A 85 -1.68 -4.60 -13.87
N VAL A 86 -0.54 -4.37 -14.49
CA VAL A 86 -0.52 -4.20 -15.92
C VAL A 86 -1.09 -5.45 -16.57
N GLY A 87 -2.06 -5.24 -17.42
CA GLY A 87 -2.68 -6.35 -18.12
C GLY A 87 -3.90 -6.92 -17.45
N ASP A 88 -4.20 -6.51 -16.23
CA ASP A 88 -5.37 -7.04 -15.54
C ASP A 88 -6.64 -6.43 -16.11
N ALA A 89 -7.01 -5.25 -15.65
CA ALA A 89 -8.27 -4.68 -16.07
C ALA A 89 -8.15 -3.96 -17.40
N LEU A 90 -6.98 -3.51 -17.72
CA LEU A 90 -6.80 -2.72 -18.94
C LEU A 90 -6.50 -3.54 -20.14
N GLY A 91 -6.42 -4.81 -19.96
CA GLY A 91 -6.10 -5.65 -21.11
C GLY A 91 -4.75 -5.33 -21.66
N GLY A 92 -3.90 -4.77 -20.88
CA GLY A 92 -2.56 -4.45 -21.33
C GLY A 92 -2.43 -3.15 -22.06
N HIS A 93 -3.44 -2.25 -21.96
CA HIS A 93 -3.24 -1.07 -22.65
C HIS A 93 -3.12 0.14 -21.79
N TRP A 94 -2.82 0.79 -21.49
CA TRP A 94 -2.53 1.64 -20.79
C TRP A 94 -1.91 2.05 -20.01
N VAL A 95 -1.64 1.99 -19.89
CA VAL A 95 -1.28 2.28 -19.14
C VAL A 95 -0.47 3.05 -18.84
N GLN A 96 -0.34 3.28 -19.27
CA GLN A 96 0.32 3.94 -19.10
C GLN A 96 0.46 4.78 -18.43
N GLY A 97 0.28 4.70 -18.33
CA GLY A 97 0.25 5.46 -17.71
C GLY A 97 0.29 5.85 -17.01
N HIS A 98 -0.02 5.80 -16.88
CA HIS A 98 -0.08 6.22 -16.20
C HIS A 98 0.05 6.43 -15.39
N VAL A 99 0.25 6.10 -15.38
CA VAL A 99 0.32 6.24 -14.59
C VAL A 99 0.49 7.00 -14.12
N ASP A 100 0.28 7.41 -14.21
CA ASP A 100 0.27 8.19 -13.84
C ASP A 100 -0.07 8.48 -13.15
N ALA A 101 -0.56 8.12 -12.98
CA ALA A 101 -0.94 8.34 -12.36
C ALA A 101 -0.79 8.33 -11.50
N THR A 102 -0.68 7.84 -11.45
CA THR A 102 -0.61 7.86 -10.61
C THR A 102 -0.34 8.53 -9.92
N ILE A 103 -0.32 8.68 -9.98
CA ILE A 103 -0.09 9.38 -9.38
C ILE A 103 -0.55 10.22 -8.88
N ARG A 104 -1.29 10.39 -8.94
CA ARG A 104 -1.80 11.17 -8.50
C ARG A 104 -2.14 11.06 -7.47
N VAL A 105 -2.00 10.77 -7.12
CA VAL A 105 -2.31 10.62 -6.25
C VAL A 105 -2.44 11.34 -5.41
N ALA A 106 -2.73 11.46 -5.19
CA ALA A 106 -3.01 12.06 -4.59
C ALA A 106 -3.21 12.78 -4.02
#